data_2284b97430d7875f83344ed6056b58a1
#
_entry.id   2284b97430d7875f83344ed6056b58a1
#
_cell.length_a   1.000
_cell.length_b   1.000
_cell.length_c   1.000
_cell.angle_alpha   90.00
_cell.angle_beta   90.00
_cell.angle_gamma   90.00
#
_symmetry.space_group_name_H-M   'P 1'
#
loop_
_entity.id
_entity.type
_entity.pdbx_description
1 polymer ?
#
loop_
_entity_poly.entity_id
_entity_poly.type
_entity_poly.pdbx_seq_one_letter_code
_entity_poly.pdbx_strand_id
1 'polypeptide(L)'
;MDILCLGQFTADVVVRGVEKLPEKGKSIFVDKIELHNGGCACNTAIDLARLGVSTGVTGKVGKDTFGDFLIRLLTKHKIDVRGLKQDSESNTSSTVVLISQDGERSFLHYSGTNAKLTIEDINFELIKETKLLHVAAIYLLPALDGIPIAQILKRAKDIGVITSLDTAWNAKGQWLEKIEPSLPFVDFFLPNIEEASMISGKDSLEEIARFFLSYGIKVVGIKMGDKGCYIQSKDKRLYIPAFKVKAVDTTGAGDAFVAGFLTGIIKGWDLEFTGLFANAVGACCVMEVGASQGVKSLEETFEFMRSGGNNV
;
A
#
# COMPACT_ATOMS: atom_id res chain seq x y z
N MET A 1 -13.84 -13.79 1.33
CA MET A 1 -13.54 -12.35 1.48
C MET A 1 -13.45 -11.70 0.11
N ASP A 2 -13.49 -10.35 0.03
CA ASP A 2 -13.36 -9.69 -1.27
C ASP A 2 -11.89 -9.53 -1.67
N ILE A 3 -11.04 -9.02 -0.75
CA ILE A 3 -9.62 -8.76 -1.02
C ILE A 3 -8.75 -9.36 0.07
N LEU A 4 -7.67 -10.03 -0.35
CA LEU A 4 -6.57 -10.46 0.52
C LEU A 4 -5.33 -9.60 0.21
N CYS A 5 -4.82 -8.85 1.21
CA CYS A 5 -3.62 -8.04 1.07
C CYS A 5 -2.39 -8.81 1.55
N LEU A 6 -1.43 -9.03 0.64
CA LEU A 6 -0.15 -9.65 0.91
C LEU A 6 0.94 -8.58 0.92
N GLY A 7 1.77 -8.55 1.96
CA GLY A 7 2.91 -7.65 1.98
C GLY A 7 3.42 -7.34 3.38
N GLN A 8 3.86 -6.09 3.57
CA GLN A 8 4.48 -5.62 4.78
C GLN A 8 3.50 -5.27 5.89
N PHE A 9 3.94 -5.60 7.13
CA PHE A 9 3.31 -5.19 8.39
C PHE A 9 4.39 -4.58 9.27
N THR A 10 4.27 -3.30 9.59
CA THR A 10 5.27 -2.52 10.33
C THR A 10 4.61 -1.75 11.47
N ALA A 11 5.24 -1.71 12.62
CA ALA A 11 4.82 -0.84 13.71
C ALA A 11 5.67 0.44 13.66
N ASP A 12 5.02 1.59 13.47
CA ASP A 12 5.69 2.88 13.35
C ASP A 12 5.61 3.64 14.69
N VAL A 13 6.76 3.86 15.32
CA VAL A 13 6.89 4.70 16.51
C VAL A 13 7.16 6.13 16.05
N VAL A 14 6.13 6.98 16.11
CA VAL A 14 6.21 8.37 15.66
C VAL A 14 6.60 9.26 16.83
N VAL A 15 7.71 9.99 16.70
CA VAL A 15 8.25 10.91 17.70
C VAL A 15 8.25 12.32 17.12
N ARG A 16 7.58 13.27 17.82
CA ARG A 16 7.44 14.66 17.37
C ARG A 16 8.28 15.60 18.22
N GLY A 17 8.76 16.70 17.63
CA GLY A 17 9.59 17.70 18.29
C GLY A 17 11.05 17.26 18.39
N VAL A 18 11.57 16.57 17.37
CA VAL A 18 12.97 16.10 17.33
C VAL A 18 13.79 16.97 16.38
N GLU A 19 14.45 18.00 16.91
CA GLU A 19 15.32 18.88 16.11
C GLU A 19 16.69 18.26 15.82
N LYS A 20 17.20 17.48 16.76
CA LYS A 20 18.47 16.75 16.65
C LYS A 20 18.50 15.54 17.54
N LEU A 21 19.24 14.54 17.16
CA LEU A 21 19.50 13.40 18.04
C LEU A 21 20.30 13.83 19.27
N PRO A 22 20.01 13.27 20.45
CA PRO A 22 20.81 13.56 21.65
C PRO A 22 22.25 13.04 21.49
N GLU A 23 23.20 13.70 22.13
CA GLU A 23 24.55 13.18 22.27
C GLU A 23 24.55 11.88 23.06
N LYS A 24 25.54 11.02 22.82
CA LYS A 24 25.67 9.74 23.54
C LYS A 24 25.62 9.94 25.05
N GLY A 25 24.73 9.18 25.71
CA GLY A 25 24.54 9.24 27.17
C GLY A 25 23.67 10.40 27.66
N LYS A 26 23.12 11.22 26.75
CA LYS A 26 22.18 12.29 27.10
C LYS A 26 20.77 11.99 26.59
N SER A 27 19.78 12.70 27.10
CA SER A 27 18.39 12.65 26.67
C SER A 27 17.92 14.03 26.19
N ILE A 28 16.89 14.02 25.34
CA ILE A 28 16.13 15.22 24.97
C ILE A 28 14.66 14.99 25.32
N PHE A 29 13.94 16.06 25.61
CA PHE A 29 12.48 16.02 25.71
C PHE A 29 11.89 16.20 24.32
N VAL A 30 10.80 15.49 24.05
CA VAL A 30 10.06 15.52 22.79
C VAL A 30 8.59 15.82 23.09
N ASP A 31 7.84 16.29 22.09
CA ASP A 31 6.45 16.73 22.30
C ASP A 31 5.50 15.53 22.46
N LYS A 32 5.72 14.46 21.68
CA LYS A 32 4.82 13.31 21.66
C LYS A 32 5.53 12.05 21.14
N ILE A 33 5.13 10.90 21.67
CA ILE A 33 5.49 9.57 21.14
C ILE A 33 4.21 8.77 20.96
N GLU A 34 3.97 8.27 19.73
CA GLU A 34 2.77 7.52 19.37
C GLU A 34 3.15 6.25 18.61
N LEU A 35 2.31 5.23 18.73
CA LEU A 35 2.44 3.98 17.98
C LEU A 35 1.36 3.94 16.90
N HIS A 36 1.77 3.83 15.64
CA HIS A 36 0.92 3.79 14.45
C HIS A 36 1.14 2.50 13.64
N ASN A 37 0.17 2.18 12.77
CA ASN A 37 0.36 1.17 11.73
C ASN A 37 1.24 1.73 10.63
N GLY A 38 2.03 0.85 10.04
CA GLY A 38 2.80 1.05 8.84
C GLY A 38 2.89 -0.25 8.04
N GLY A 39 3.52 -0.17 6.87
CA GLY A 39 3.59 -1.24 5.91
C GLY A 39 2.40 -1.25 4.95
N CYS A 40 2.70 -1.27 3.64
CA CYS A 40 1.70 -1.01 2.61
C CYS A 40 0.52 -2.00 2.64
N ALA A 41 0.74 -3.28 2.93
CA ALA A 41 -0.36 -4.24 3.05
C ALA A 41 -1.25 -3.97 4.27
N CYS A 42 -0.66 -3.56 5.39
CA CYS A 42 -1.39 -3.17 6.59
C CYS A 42 -2.25 -1.93 6.34
N ASN A 43 -1.66 -0.89 5.74
CA ASN A 43 -2.34 0.37 5.43
C ASN A 43 -3.49 0.14 4.45
N THR A 44 -3.21 -0.47 3.29
CA THR A 44 -4.24 -0.78 2.28
C THR A 44 -5.38 -1.62 2.87
N ALA A 45 -5.09 -2.60 3.73
CA ALA A 45 -6.12 -3.43 4.34
C ALA A 45 -7.03 -2.64 5.30
N ILE A 46 -6.46 -1.74 6.12
CA ILE A 46 -7.22 -0.86 7.02
C ILE A 46 -8.10 0.08 6.19
N ASP A 47 -7.56 0.66 5.13
CA ASP A 47 -8.28 1.60 4.27
C ASP A 47 -9.44 0.92 3.54
N LEU A 48 -9.23 -0.28 2.98
CA LEU A 48 -10.28 -1.11 2.39
C LEU A 48 -11.40 -1.44 3.40
N ALA A 49 -11.03 -1.81 4.62
CA ALA A 49 -12.00 -2.11 5.67
C ALA A 49 -12.84 -0.87 6.04
N ARG A 50 -12.24 0.33 6.09
CA ARG A 50 -12.96 1.59 6.30
C ARG A 50 -13.91 1.91 5.15
N LEU A 51 -13.55 1.55 3.91
CA LEU A 51 -14.41 1.66 2.73
C LEU A 51 -15.48 0.56 2.64
N GLY A 52 -15.59 -0.30 3.67
CA GLY A 52 -16.61 -1.35 3.74
C GLY A 52 -16.33 -2.58 2.86
N VAL A 53 -15.09 -2.80 2.45
CA VAL A 53 -14.67 -3.99 1.70
C VAL A 53 -14.29 -5.11 2.67
N SER A 54 -14.77 -6.33 2.43
CA SER A 54 -14.41 -7.52 3.22
C SER A 54 -12.96 -7.90 2.94
N THR A 55 -12.08 -7.65 3.92
CA THR A 55 -10.63 -7.70 3.74
C THR A 55 -9.98 -8.72 4.66
N GLY A 56 -8.97 -9.41 4.14
CA GLY A 56 -8.04 -10.21 4.91
C GLY A 56 -6.59 -9.80 4.62
N VAL A 57 -5.68 -10.31 5.42
CA VAL A 57 -4.25 -10.04 5.30
C VAL A 57 -3.42 -11.32 5.34
N THR A 58 -2.29 -11.31 4.63
CA THR A 58 -1.27 -12.35 4.70
C THR A 58 0.12 -11.73 4.72
N GLY A 59 0.95 -12.18 5.63
CA GLY A 59 2.28 -11.63 5.89
C GLY A 59 2.86 -12.18 7.19
N LYS A 60 3.85 -11.51 7.76
CA LYS A 60 4.57 -11.99 8.93
C LYS A 60 4.76 -10.88 9.98
N VAL A 61 4.51 -11.21 11.24
CA VAL A 61 4.79 -10.36 12.42
C VAL A 61 5.53 -11.17 13.47
N GLY A 62 6.22 -10.52 14.38
CA GLY A 62 6.89 -11.20 15.51
C GLY A 62 5.90 -11.60 16.61
N LYS A 63 6.29 -12.57 17.44
CA LYS A 63 5.64 -12.85 18.73
C LYS A 63 6.13 -11.84 19.77
N ASP A 64 5.80 -10.55 19.57
CA ASP A 64 6.21 -9.43 20.41
C ASP A 64 5.09 -8.39 20.54
N THR A 65 5.34 -7.36 21.36
CA THR A 65 4.35 -6.30 21.63
C THR A 65 3.92 -5.55 20.36
N PHE A 66 4.80 -5.37 19.38
CA PHE A 66 4.47 -4.71 18.12
C PHE A 66 3.59 -5.60 17.23
N GLY A 67 3.88 -6.91 17.16
CA GLY A 67 3.03 -7.87 16.46
C GLY A 67 1.63 -7.95 17.07
N ASP A 68 1.55 -8.02 18.40
CA ASP A 68 0.27 -7.99 19.13
C ASP A 68 -0.52 -6.70 18.88
N PHE A 69 0.17 -5.55 18.83
CA PHE A 69 -0.45 -4.28 18.49
C PHE A 69 -1.09 -4.32 17.10
N LEU A 70 -0.35 -4.76 16.07
CA LEU A 70 -0.84 -4.84 14.69
C LEU A 70 -2.01 -5.81 14.56
N ILE A 71 -1.92 -7.01 15.17
CA ILE A 71 -3.02 -7.99 15.17
C ILE A 71 -4.28 -7.41 15.81
N ARG A 72 -4.16 -6.77 16.98
CA ARG A 72 -5.30 -6.14 17.66
C ARG A 72 -5.92 -5.02 16.81
N LEU A 73 -5.08 -4.19 16.19
CA LEU A 73 -5.54 -3.09 15.33
C LEU A 73 -6.33 -3.62 14.12
N LEU A 74 -5.78 -4.60 13.40
CA LEU A 74 -6.43 -5.24 12.25
C LEU A 74 -7.76 -5.91 12.66
N THR A 75 -7.77 -6.63 13.79
CA THR A 75 -8.98 -7.26 14.33
C THR A 75 -10.05 -6.24 14.71
N LYS A 76 -9.65 -5.08 15.27
CA LYS A 76 -10.56 -3.97 15.58
C LYS A 76 -11.26 -3.44 14.31
N HIS A 77 -10.57 -3.44 13.17
CA HIS A 77 -11.13 -3.10 11.86
C HIS A 77 -11.86 -4.28 11.18
N LYS A 78 -12.08 -5.40 11.88
CA LYS A 78 -12.75 -6.61 11.37
C LYS A 78 -12.05 -7.23 10.16
N ILE A 79 -10.73 -7.06 10.06
CA ILE A 79 -9.90 -7.66 9.02
C ILE A 79 -9.55 -9.09 9.42
N ASP A 80 -9.63 -10.03 8.49
CA ASP A 80 -9.24 -11.42 8.70
C ASP A 80 -7.72 -11.55 8.81
N VAL A 81 -7.25 -11.91 10.00
CA VAL A 81 -5.81 -12.03 10.32
C VAL A 81 -5.30 -13.47 10.27
N ARG A 82 -6.10 -14.45 9.82
CA ARG A 82 -5.68 -15.88 9.74
C ARG A 82 -4.44 -16.10 8.85
N GLY A 83 -4.15 -15.17 7.94
CA GLY A 83 -2.96 -15.21 7.08
C GLY A 83 -1.71 -14.58 7.69
N LEU A 84 -1.79 -13.96 8.89
CA LEU A 84 -0.61 -13.43 9.55
C LEU A 84 0.15 -14.54 10.28
N LYS A 85 1.37 -14.82 9.79
CA LYS A 85 2.29 -15.74 10.45
C LYS A 85 3.01 -15.03 11.60
N GLN A 86 2.94 -15.62 12.79
CA GLN A 86 3.73 -15.14 13.94
C GLN A 86 5.08 -15.88 14.01
N ASP A 87 6.16 -15.11 13.98
CA ASP A 87 7.55 -15.56 14.08
C ASP A 87 8.04 -15.47 15.54
N SER A 88 8.65 -16.53 16.05
CA SER A 88 9.22 -16.56 17.41
C SER A 88 10.71 -16.19 17.44
N GLU A 89 11.37 -16.11 16.30
CA GLU A 89 12.81 -15.88 16.21
C GLU A 89 13.16 -14.45 15.81
N SER A 90 12.21 -13.75 15.18
CA SER A 90 12.41 -12.38 14.69
C SER A 90 11.35 -11.45 15.25
N ASN A 91 11.77 -10.26 15.63
CA ASN A 91 10.85 -9.21 16.04
C ASN A 91 10.08 -8.64 14.86
N THR A 92 8.90 -8.11 15.13
CA THR A 92 8.09 -7.38 14.17
C THR A 92 8.88 -6.23 13.54
N SER A 93 8.73 -6.06 12.24
CA SER A 93 9.31 -4.91 11.52
C SER A 93 8.79 -3.61 12.14
N SER A 94 9.68 -2.66 12.32
CA SER A 94 9.33 -1.39 12.97
C SER A 94 10.12 -0.22 12.40
N THR A 95 9.52 0.96 12.47
CA THR A 95 10.17 2.21 12.11
C THR A 95 10.03 3.21 13.24
N VAL A 96 11.13 3.87 13.61
CA VAL A 96 11.04 5.09 14.40
C VAL A 96 11.04 6.27 13.43
N VAL A 97 9.93 7.02 13.42
CA VAL A 97 9.74 8.20 12.58
C VAL A 97 9.98 9.42 13.44
N LEU A 98 11.06 10.15 13.19
CA LEU A 98 11.44 11.37 13.89
C LEU A 98 10.93 12.57 13.08
N ILE A 99 10.10 13.40 13.69
CA ILE A 99 9.49 14.58 13.04
C ILE A 99 9.99 15.83 13.76
N SER A 100 10.66 16.74 13.03
CA SER A 100 11.08 18.05 13.50
C SER A 100 9.93 19.06 13.53
N GLN A 101 10.14 20.25 14.11
CA GLN A 101 9.09 21.29 14.20
C GLN A 101 8.67 21.85 12.84
N ASP A 102 9.57 21.84 11.85
CA ASP A 102 9.28 22.22 10.47
C ASP A 102 8.55 21.12 9.66
N GLY A 103 8.32 19.93 10.28
CA GLY A 103 7.63 18.80 9.67
C GLY A 103 8.50 17.85 8.88
N GLU A 104 9.83 18.11 8.77
CA GLU A 104 10.76 17.20 8.13
C GLU A 104 10.89 15.88 8.89
N ARG A 105 11.13 14.79 8.15
CA ARG A 105 11.12 13.43 8.70
C ARG A 105 12.44 12.71 8.49
N SER A 106 12.84 11.97 9.53
CA SER A 106 13.94 11.02 9.47
C SER A 106 13.47 9.66 9.97
N PHE A 107 14.06 8.58 9.45
CA PHE A 107 13.57 7.23 9.71
C PHE A 107 14.69 6.33 10.21
N LEU A 108 14.43 5.59 11.28
CA LEU A 108 15.24 4.45 11.70
C LEU A 108 14.40 3.19 11.48
N HIS A 109 14.77 2.39 10.49
CA HIS A 109 13.98 1.24 10.06
C HIS A 109 14.64 -0.09 10.44
N TYR A 110 13.87 -0.96 11.06
CA TYR A 110 14.21 -2.36 11.32
C TYR A 110 13.34 -3.27 10.45
N SER A 111 13.97 -3.99 9.52
CA SER A 111 13.25 -4.81 8.53
C SER A 111 12.56 -6.05 9.14
N GLY A 112 13.07 -6.56 10.26
CA GLY A 112 12.44 -7.61 11.07
C GLY A 112 11.83 -8.77 10.29
N THR A 113 10.60 -9.10 10.65
CA THR A 113 9.84 -10.20 10.04
C THR A 113 9.51 -9.99 8.56
N ASN A 114 9.39 -8.74 8.07
CA ASN A 114 9.16 -8.48 6.65
C ASN A 114 10.32 -8.99 5.77
N ALA A 115 11.56 -8.90 6.27
CA ALA A 115 12.72 -9.42 5.54
C ALA A 115 12.77 -10.96 5.49
N LYS A 116 12.01 -11.63 6.34
CA LYS A 116 11.98 -13.10 6.48
C LYS A 116 10.65 -13.73 6.00
N LEU A 117 9.78 -12.94 5.39
CA LEU A 117 8.55 -13.45 4.79
C LEU A 117 8.89 -14.24 3.53
N THR A 118 8.60 -15.54 3.53
CA THR A 118 8.86 -16.45 2.41
C THR A 118 7.56 -17.01 1.82
N ILE A 119 7.64 -17.72 0.70
CA ILE A 119 6.47 -18.32 0.05
C ILE A 119 5.84 -19.43 0.93
N GLU A 120 6.62 -20.08 1.78
CA GLU A 120 6.18 -21.13 2.71
C GLU A 120 5.30 -20.57 3.84
N ASP A 121 5.41 -19.27 4.11
CA ASP A 121 4.56 -18.58 5.10
C ASP A 121 3.16 -18.27 4.57
N ILE A 122 2.97 -18.33 3.24
CA ILE A 122 1.72 -17.93 2.59
C ILE A 122 0.67 -19.03 2.66
N ASN A 123 -0.47 -18.72 3.27
CA ASN A 123 -1.59 -19.64 3.31
C ASN A 123 -2.40 -19.59 2.01
N PHE A 124 -2.14 -20.54 1.10
CA PHE A 124 -2.81 -20.61 -0.20
C PHE A 124 -4.31 -20.94 -0.12
N GLU A 125 -4.78 -21.53 0.98
CA GLU A 125 -6.23 -21.76 1.16
C GLU A 125 -6.98 -20.44 1.34
N LEU A 126 -6.37 -19.44 1.99
CA LEU A 126 -6.97 -18.10 2.07
C LEU A 126 -7.04 -17.40 0.71
N ILE A 127 -6.06 -17.65 -0.17
CA ILE A 127 -6.11 -17.11 -1.55
C ILE A 127 -7.32 -17.69 -2.30
N LYS A 128 -7.67 -18.96 -2.11
CA LYS A 128 -8.87 -19.57 -2.72
C LYS A 128 -10.18 -18.97 -2.20
N GLU A 129 -10.19 -18.43 -0.98
CA GLU A 129 -11.36 -17.81 -0.34
C GLU A 129 -11.57 -16.36 -0.76
N THR A 130 -10.69 -15.78 -1.60
CA THR A 130 -10.73 -14.36 -1.97
C THR A 130 -11.11 -14.16 -3.45
N LYS A 131 -11.74 -13.01 -3.75
CA LYS A 131 -11.99 -12.60 -5.14
C LYS A 131 -10.78 -11.95 -5.79
N LEU A 132 -9.97 -11.24 -4.99
CA LEU A 132 -8.81 -10.50 -5.44
C LEU A 132 -7.63 -10.62 -4.45
N LEU A 133 -6.47 -10.99 -4.96
CA LEU A 133 -5.19 -10.94 -4.24
C LEU A 133 -4.46 -9.64 -4.63
N HIS A 134 -4.22 -8.79 -3.64
CA HIS A 134 -3.37 -7.61 -3.79
C HIS A 134 -2.00 -7.85 -3.16
N VAL A 135 -0.94 -7.72 -3.95
CA VAL A 135 0.45 -7.73 -3.47
C VAL A 135 0.90 -6.28 -3.32
N ALA A 136 1.13 -5.85 -2.09
CA ALA A 136 1.53 -4.50 -1.75
C ALA A 136 3.06 -4.39 -1.60
N ALA A 137 3.63 -3.37 -2.24
CA ALA A 137 5.02 -2.94 -2.03
C ALA A 137 6.08 -4.00 -2.38
N ILE A 138 6.04 -4.56 -3.59
CA ILE A 138 7.20 -5.28 -4.13
C ILE A 138 8.46 -4.40 -4.02
N TYR A 139 9.62 -5.00 -3.81
CA TYR A 139 10.96 -4.48 -3.49
C TYR A 139 11.27 -4.32 -2.00
N LEU A 140 10.30 -4.46 -1.13
CA LEU A 140 10.51 -4.35 0.32
C LEU A 140 10.40 -5.70 1.08
N LEU A 141 10.30 -6.80 0.34
CA LEU A 141 10.16 -8.16 0.87
C LEU A 141 11.29 -9.05 0.32
N PRO A 142 12.54 -8.85 0.75
CA PRO A 142 13.73 -9.38 0.07
C PRO A 142 13.75 -10.91 -0.10
N ALA A 143 13.11 -11.68 0.79
CA ALA A 143 13.00 -13.13 0.67
C ALA A 143 11.85 -13.57 -0.24
N LEU A 144 10.91 -12.67 -0.55
CA LEU A 144 9.72 -12.95 -1.36
C LEU A 144 9.80 -12.29 -2.75
N ASP A 145 10.52 -11.15 -2.89
CA ASP A 145 10.64 -10.40 -4.13
C ASP A 145 11.24 -11.24 -5.28
N GLY A 146 10.70 -11.05 -6.48
CA GLY A 146 11.11 -11.76 -7.69
C GLY A 146 10.30 -13.03 -7.95
N ILE A 147 10.97 -14.14 -8.16
CA ILE A 147 10.34 -15.42 -8.53
C ILE A 147 9.28 -15.90 -7.51
N PRO A 148 9.48 -15.83 -6.18
CA PRO A 148 8.46 -16.27 -5.23
C PRO A 148 7.12 -15.51 -5.36
N ILE A 149 7.14 -14.17 -5.53
CA ILE A 149 5.91 -13.39 -5.78
C ILE A 149 5.27 -13.81 -7.10
N ALA A 150 6.06 -14.00 -8.17
CA ALA A 150 5.54 -14.47 -9.45
C ALA A 150 4.82 -15.83 -9.32
N GLN A 151 5.36 -16.75 -8.54
CA GLN A 151 4.74 -18.04 -8.26
C GLN A 151 3.40 -17.90 -7.51
N ILE A 152 3.33 -16.99 -6.53
CA ILE A 152 2.09 -16.71 -5.78
C ILE A 152 1.02 -16.14 -6.71
N LEU A 153 1.37 -15.11 -7.50
CA LEU A 153 0.46 -14.46 -8.45
C LEU A 153 -0.02 -15.45 -9.54
N LYS A 154 0.91 -16.26 -10.06
CA LYS A 154 0.56 -17.32 -11.02
C LYS A 154 -0.46 -18.29 -10.44
N ARG A 155 -0.21 -18.84 -9.24
CA ARG A 155 -1.14 -19.78 -8.59
C ARG A 155 -2.50 -19.14 -8.31
N ALA A 156 -2.55 -17.86 -7.91
CA ALA A 156 -3.80 -17.13 -7.73
C ALA A 156 -4.56 -17.02 -9.06
N LYS A 157 -3.88 -16.64 -10.14
CA LYS A 157 -4.48 -16.50 -11.47
C LYS A 157 -4.96 -17.84 -12.04
N ASP A 158 -4.20 -18.92 -11.86
CA ASP A 158 -4.54 -20.28 -12.31
C ASP A 158 -5.87 -20.78 -11.70
N ILE A 159 -6.26 -20.30 -10.52
CA ILE A 159 -7.54 -20.63 -9.87
C ILE A 159 -8.63 -19.57 -10.04
N GLY A 160 -8.41 -18.60 -10.93
CA GLY A 160 -9.39 -17.56 -11.27
C GLY A 160 -9.48 -16.38 -10.30
N VAL A 161 -8.53 -16.23 -9.36
CA VAL A 161 -8.45 -15.08 -8.47
C VAL A 161 -7.85 -13.89 -9.23
N ILE A 162 -8.49 -12.74 -9.14
CA ILE A 162 -8.01 -11.48 -9.71
C ILE A 162 -6.73 -11.06 -8.99
N THR A 163 -5.75 -10.53 -9.72
CA THR A 163 -4.45 -10.15 -9.15
C THR A 163 -4.18 -8.66 -9.30
N SER A 164 -3.66 -8.05 -8.24
CA SER A 164 -3.22 -6.66 -8.23
C SER A 164 -1.83 -6.55 -7.63
N LEU A 165 -1.01 -5.65 -8.16
CA LEU A 165 0.35 -5.41 -7.71
C LEU A 165 0.61 -3.91 -7.57
N ASP A 166 1.17 -3.51 -6.45
CA ASP A 166 1.75 -2.18 -6.22
C ASP A 166 3.25 -2.29 -5.93
N THR A 167 3.93 -1.18 -6.04
CA THR A 167 5.38 -1.07 -5.89
C THR A 167 5.76 -0.15 -4.74
N ALA A 168 7.00 -0.27 -4.28
CA ALA A 168 7.65 0.70 -3.42
C ALA A 168 8.98 1.12 -4.04
N TRP A 169 9.60 2.16 -3.47
CA TRP A 169 10.89 2.62 -3.95
C TRP A 169 11.99 1.55 -3.76
N ASN A 170 12.64 1.18 -4.86
CA ASN A 170 13.74 0.21 -4.85
C ASN A 170 15.10 0.89 -4.64
N ALA A 171 15.53 1.02 -3.40
CA ALA A 171 16.85 1.62 -3.08
C ALA A 171 18.06 0.84 -3.65
N LYS A 172 17.85 -0.42 -4.09
CA LYS A 172 18.90 -1.26 -4.68
C LYS A 172 19.05 -1.10 -6.21
N GLY A 173 18.11 -0.39 -6.85
CA GLY A 173 18.15 -0.12 -8.29
C GLY A 173 17.84 -1.31 -9.21
N GLN A 174 17.45 -2.47 -8.68
CA GLN A 174 17.09 -3.66 -9.46
C GLN A 174 15.60 -3.61 -9.85
N TRP A 175 15.24 -2.64 -10.68
CA TRP A 175 13.83 -2.33 -10.97
C TRP A 175 13.11 -3.41 -11.75
N LEU A 176 13.33 -3.49 -13.07
CA LEU A 176 12.63 -4.43 -13.95
C LEU A 176 12.97 -5.87 -13.62
N GLU A 177 14.23 -6.18 -13.39
CA GLU A 177 14.73 -7.54 -13.12
C GLU A 177 13.93 -8.27 -12.02
N LYS A 178 13.55 -7.54 -10.96
CA LYS A 178 12.83 -8.12 -9.82
C LYS A 178 11.34 -8.26 -10.05
N ILE A 179 10.71 -7.38 -10.82
CA ILE A 179 9.26 -7.38 -11.01
C ILE A 179 8.83 -8.14 -12.28
N GLU A 180 9.69 -8.18 -13.29
CA GLU A 180 9.37 -8.75 -14.62
C GLU A 180 8.77 -10.17 -14.55
N PRO A 181 9.27 -11.11 -13.72
CA PRO A 181 8.67 -12.43 -13.60
C PRO A 181 7.21 -12.42 -13.14
N SER A 182 6.79 -11.36 -12.43
CA SER A 182 5.44 -11.21 -11.88
C SER A 182 4.44 -10.59 -12.86
N LEU A 183 4.90 -9.73 -13.77
CA LEU A 183 4.04 -8.91 -14.64
C LEU A 183 3.04 -9.74 -15.47
N PRO A 184 3.37 -10.91 -16.05
CA PRO A 184 2.41 -11.72 -16.82
C PRO A 184 1.22 -12.25 -16.00
N PHE A 185 1.32 -12.22 -14.68
CA PHE A 185 0.32 -12.74 -13.76
C PHE A 185 -0.45 -11.65 -13.02
N VAL A 186 -0.30 -10.38 -13.45
CA VAL A 186 -0.95 -9.21 -12.84
C VAL A 186 -2.10 -8.75 -13.72
N ASP A 187 -3.29 -8.55 -13.12
CA ASP A 187 -4.44 -7.96 -13.82
C ASP A 187 -4.46 -6.43 -13.66
N PHE A 188 -4.13 -5.92 -12.45
CA PHE A 188 -4.10 -4.49 -12.11
C PHE A 188 -2.73 -4.10 -11.58
N PHE A 189 -2.05 -3.15 -12.24
CA PHE A 189 -0.75 -2.66 -11.81
C PHE A 189 -0.84 -1.17 -11.43
N LEU A 190 -0.47 -0.83 -10.19
CA LEU A 190 -0.78 0.47 -9.56
C LEU A 190 0.45 1.20 -9.02
N PRO A 191 1.53 1.37 -9.79
CA PRO A 191 2.76 2.06 -9.36
C PRO A 191 2.55 3.58 -9.25
N ASN A 192 3.49 4.29 -8.59
CA ASN A 192 3.62 5.72 -8.82
C ASN A 192 4.43 6.02 -10.09
N ILE A 193 4.40 7.27 -10.56
CA ILE A 193 5.03 7.68 -11.82
C ILE A 193 6.54 7.46 -11.82
N GLU A 194 7.20 7.74 -10.70
CA GLU A 194 8.67 7.63 -10.57
C GLU A 194 9.09 6.16 -10.63
N GLU A 195 8.43 5.30 -9.87
CA GLU A 195 8.66 3.85 -9.89
C GLU A 195 8.34 3.25 -11.27
N ALA A 196 7.23 3.65 -11.87
CA ALA A 196 6.82 3.19 -13.20
C ALA A 196 7.83 3.59 -14.29
N SER A 197 8.36 4.81 -14.23
CA SER A 197 9.42 5.28 -15.11
C SER A 197 10.71 4.49 -14.92
N MET A 198 11.15 4.28 -13.66
CA MET A 198 12.35 3.49 -13.35
C MET A 198 12.24 2.03 -13.81
N ILE A 199 11.05 1.42 -13.68
CA ILE A 199 10.84 0.03 -14.11
C ILE A 199 10.82 -0.09 -15.62
N SER A 200 10.10 0.80 -16.31
CA SER A 200 9.90 0.72 -17.76
C SER A 200 11.04 1.32 -18.57
N GLY A 201 11.84 2.21 -17.98
CA GLY A 201 12.83 3.01 -18.70
C GLY A 201 12.20 3.99 -19.70
N LYS A 202 10.94 4.43 -19.44
CA LYS A 202 10.17 5.36 -20.29
C LYS A 202 9.81 6.62 -19.52
N ASP A 203 9.59 7.72 -20.25
CA ASP A 203 9.32 9.03 -19.67
C ASP A 203 7.87 9.48 -19.85
N SER A 204 7.18 9.05 -20.93
CA SER A 204 5.79 9.44 -21.16
C SER A 204 4.79 8.43 -20.56
N LEU A 205 3.68 8.94 -20.03
CA LEU A 205 2.63 8.11 -19.40
C LEU A 205 2.11 7.02 -20.35
N GLU A 206 1.91 7.37 -21.63
CA GLU A 206 1.44 6.42 -22.65
C GLU A 206 2.47 5.32 -22.95
N GLU A 207 3.75 5.64 -23.01
CA GLU A 207 4.81 4.66 -23.26
C GLU A 207 5.01 3.75 -22.05
N ILE A 208 4.99 4.32 -20.84
CA ILE A 208 5.04 3.58 -19.58
C ILE A 208 3.87 2.59 -19.51
N ALA A 209 2.64 3.07 -19.72
CA ALA A 209 1.47 2.22 -19.63
C ALA A 209 1.46 1.14 -20.75
N ARG A 210 1.83 1.47 -21.99
CA ARG A 210 1.96 0.49 -23.08
C ARG A 210 3.01 -0.58 -22.79
N PHE A 211 4.12 -0.19 -22.16
CA PHE A 211 5.14 -1.15 -21.75
C PHE A 211 4.55 -2.21 -20.81
N PHE A 212 3.82 -1.81 -19.76
CA PHE A 212 3.22 -2.76 -18.83
C PHE A 212 2.06 -3.56 -19.46
N LEU A 213 1.22 -2.93 -20.28
CA LEU A 213 0.14 -3.61 -20.99
C LEU A 213 0.68 -4.71 -21.95
N SER A 214 1.91 -4.60 -22.44
CA SER A 214 2.53 -5.62 -23.29
C SER A 214 2.79 -6.94 -22.58
N TYR A 215 2.82 -6.96 -21.25
CA TYR A 215 2.91 -8.18 -20.43
C TYR A 215 1.54 -8.86 -20.20
N GLY A 216 0.45 -8.31 -20.73
CA GLY A 216 -0.90 -8.86 -20.57
C GLY A 216 -1.67 -8.29 -19.37
N ILE A 217 -1.14 -7.26 -18.71
CA ILE A 217 -1.83 -6.51 -17.65
C ILE A 217 -3.11 -5.90 -18.25
N LYS A 218 -4.25 -6.02 -17.55
CA LYS A 218 -5.53 -5.50 -18.03
C LYS A 218 -5.65 -3.99 -17.88
N VAL A 219 -5.19 -3.47 -16.73
CA VAL A 219 -5.25 -2.05 -16.41
C VAL A 219 -3.98 -1.62 -15.68
N VAL A 220 -3.39 -0.53 -16.14
CA VAL A 220 -2.30 0.18 -15.48
C VAL A 220 -2.85 1.49 -14.91
N GLY A 221 -2.71 1.69 -13.61
CA GLY A 221 -3.11 2.91 -12.91
C GLY A 221 -1.88 3.60 -12.29
N ILE A 222 -1.40 4.66 -12.92
CA ILE A 222 -0.19 5.39 -12.50
C ILE A 222 -0.59 6.52 -11.56
N LYS A 223 -0.12 6.46 -10.31
CA LYS A 223 -0.30 7.50 -9.29
C LYS A 223 0.63 8.68 -9.58
N MET A 224 0.13 9.92 -9.59
CA MET A 224 0.91 11.12 -9.93
C MET A 224 0.84 12.21 -8.83
N GLY A 225 0.56 11.81 -7.58
CA GLY A 225 0.48 12.72 -6.45
C GLY A 225 -0.59 13.79 -6.63
N ASP A 226 -0.22 15.05 -6.50
CA ASP A 226 -1.10 16.22 -6.63
C ASP A 226 -1.65 16.45 -8.06
N LYS A 227 -1.12 15.73 -9.05
CA LYS A 227 -1.63 15.73 -10.43
C LYS A 227 -2.75 14.72 -10.66
N GLY A 228 -3.01 13.81 -9.71
CA GLY A 228 -4.05 12.78 -9.79
C GLY A 228 -3.51 11.44 -10.28
N CYS A 229 -4.18 10.84 -11.25
CA CYS A 229 -3.76 9.55 -11.80
C CYS A 229 -3.96 9.45 -13.32
N TYR A 230 -3.17 8.59 -13.93
CA TYR A 230 -3.34 8.15 -15.31
C TYR A 230 -3.72 6.67 -15.34
N ILE A 231 -4.84 6.34 -15.99
CA ILE A 231 -5.33 4.96 -16.09
C ILE A 231 -5.39 4.56 -17.56
N GLN A 232 -4.78 3.43 -17.88
CA GLN A 232 -4.85 2.88 -19.25
C GLN A 232 -5.21 1.39 -19.23
N SER A 233 -6.16 1.04 -20.07
CA SER A 233 -6.48 -0.33 -20.48
C SER A 233 -6.26 -0.48 -21.99
N LYS A 234 -6.62 -1.65 -22.55
CA LYS A 234 -6.61 -1.85 -24.00
C LYS A 234 -7.45 -0.79 -24.73
N ASP A 235 -8.62 -0.44 -24.18
CA ASP A 235 -9.65 0.34 -24.86
C ASP A 235 -9.82 1.77 -24.31
N LYS A 236 -9.25 2.08 -23.14
CA LYS A 236 -9.43 3.39 -22.47
C LYS A 236 -8.10 4.01 -22.07
N ARG A 237 -8.05 5.33 -22.16
CA ARG A 237 -6.97 6.18 -21.64
C ARG A 237 -7.61 7.34 -20.89
N LEU A 238 -7.31 7.45 -19.61
CA LEU A 238 -7.97 8.42 -18.72
C LEU A 238 -6.90 9.17 -17.94
N TYR A 239 -6.97 10.49 -17.98
CA TYR A 239 -6.23 11.37 -17.09
C TYR A 239 -7.23 11.96 -16.10
N ILE A 240 -7.12 11.63 -14.83
CA ILE A 240 -8.07 12.04 -13.80
C ILE A 240 -7.34 12.94 -12.80
N PRO A 241 -7.67 14.24 -12.73
CA PRO A 241 -6.99 15.18 -11.85
C PRO A 241 -7.25 14.87 -10.37
N ALA A 242 -6.30 15.24 -9.51
CA ALA A 242 -6.46 15.12 -8.06
C ALA A 242 -7.48 16.15 -7.52
N PHE A 243 -8.05 15.82 -6.36
CA PHE A 243 -8.76 16.82 -5.56
C PHE A 243 -7.76 17.79 -4.93
N LYS A 244 -8.06 19.09 -4.97
CA LYS A 244 -7.20 20.12 -4.37
C LYS A 244 -7.46 20.21 -2.88
N VAL A 245 -6.53 19.72 -2.09
CA VAL A 245 -6.58 19.75 -0.62
C VAL A 245 -5.29 20.31 -0.04
N LYS A 246 -5.33 20.74 1.21
CA LYS A 246 -4.13 21.08 1.97
C LYS A 246 -3.57 19.79 2.57
N ALA A 247 -2.48 19.30 2.01
CA ALA A 247 -1.79 18.14 2.57
C ALA A 247 -1.14 18.48 3.92
N VAL A 248 -1.36 17.59 4.89
CA VAL A 248 -0.76 17.60 6.23
C VAL A 248 0.31 16.53 6.32
N ASP A 249 -0.01 15.33 5.81
CA ASP A 249 0.87 14.15 5.82
C ASP A 249 0.62 13.29 4.58
N THR A 250 1.63 13.08 3.74
CA THR A 250 1.51 12.28 2.52
C THR A 250 1.76 10.77 2.73
N THR A 251 2.06 10.36 3.97
CA THR A 251 2.26 8.94 4.30
C THR A 251 1.00 8.15 4.04
N GLY A 252 1.11 7.01 3.36
CA GLY A 252 -0.03 6.14 3.05
C GLY A 252 -0.92 6.61 1.90
N ALA A 253 -0.69 7.79 1.30
CA ALA A 253 -1.52 8.28 0.19
C ALA A 253 -1.58 7.29 -0.99
N GLY A 254 -0.46 6.62 -1.29
CA GLY A 254 -0.40 5.58 -2.32
C GLY A 254 -1.24 4.36 -1.96
N ASP A 255 -1.16 3.90 -0.70
CA ASP A 255 -1.93 2.77 -0.17
C ASP A 255 -3.42 3.08 -0.17
N ALA A 256 -3.79 4.32 0.23
CA ALA A 256 -5.16 4.82 0.22
C ALA A 256 -5.74 4.92 -1.21
N PHE A 257 -4.95 5.42 -2.19
CA PHE A 257 -5.33 5.38 -3.60
C PHE A 257 -5.60 3.94 -4.06
N VAL A 258 -4.71 3.00 -3.74
CA VAL A 258 -4.87 1.59 -4.08
C VAL A 258 -6.13 1.02 -3.46
N ALA A 259 -6.41 1.30 -2.18
CA ALA A 259 -7.63 0.87 -1.51
C ALA A 259 -8.89 1.41 -2.20
N GLY A 260 -8.89 2.70 -2.58
CA GLY A 260 -9.98 3.31 -3.35
C GLY A 260 -10.16 2.66 -4.72
N PHE A 261 -9.07 2.44 -5.45
CA PHE A 261 -9.09 1.81 -6.77
C PHE A 261 -9.64 0.37 -6.70
N LEU A 262 -9.12 -0.45 -5.79
CA LEU A 262 -9.56 -1.83 -5.61
C LEU A 262 -11.02 -1.92 -5.10
N THR A 263 -11.48 -0.94 -4.31
CA THR A 263 -12.89 -0.81 -3.94
C THR A 263 -13.77 -0.66 -5.19
N GLY A 264 -13.39 0.21 -6.13
CA GLY A 264 -14.10 0.39 -7.39
C GLY A 264 -14.15 -0.89 -8.24
N ILE A 265 -13.02 -1.61 -8.31
CA ILE A 265 -12.96 -2.90 -9.02
C ILE A 265 -13.89 -3.93 -8.40
N ILE A 266 -13.90 -4.10 -7.08
CA ILE A 266 -14.79 -5.05 -6.38
C ILE A 266 -16.25 -4.69 -6.53
N LYS A 267 -16.58 -3.39 -6.56
CA LYS A 267 -17.94 -2.88 -6.77
C LYS A 267 -18.39 -2.88 -8.23
N GLY A 268 -17.50 -3.19 -9.19
CA GLY A 268 -17.79 -3.23 -10.62
C GLY A 268 -18.01 -1.85 -11.26
N TRP A 269 -17.43 -0.79 -10.69
CA TRP A 269 -17.52 0.55 -11.26
C TRP A 269 -16.69 0.67 -12.54
N ASP A 270 -17.05 1.61 -13.41
CA ASP A 270 -16.19 1.93 -14.56
C ASP A 270 -14.85 2.53 -14.12
N LEU A 271 -13.86 2.50 -15.01
CA LEU A 271 -12.50 2.94 -14.68
C LEU A 271 -12.38 4.43 -14.38
N GLU A 272 -13.22 5.26 -14.99
CA GLU A 272 -13.20 6.70 -14.75
C GLU A 272 -13.68 7.03 -13.33
N PHE A 273 -14.82 6.49 -12.94
CA PHE A 273 -15.34 6.66 -11.58
C PHE A 273 -14.45 5.98 -10.54
N THR A 274 -13.87 4.80 -10.86
CA THR A 274 -12.88 4.11 -10.01
C THR A 274 -11.67 5.01 -9.75
N GLY A 275 -11.10 5.64 -10.76
CA GLY A 275 -9.95 6.52 -10.61
C GLY A 275 -10.28 7.80 -9.87
N LEU A 276 -11.46 8.38 -10.13
CA LEU A 276 -11.93 9.57 -9.40
C LEU A 276 -12.10 9.26 -7.91
N PHE A 277 -12.72 8.12 -7.57
CA PHE A 277 -12.87 7.67 -6.19
C PHE A 277 -11.51 7.39 -5.52
N ALA A 278 -10.59 6.74 -6.22
CA ALA A 278 -9.24 6.47 -5.73
C ALA A 278 -8.48 7.78 -5.40
N ASN A 279 -8.59 8.80 -6.27
CA ASN A 279 -8.04 10.13 -6.00
C ASN A 279 -8.69 10.78 -4.77
N ALA A 280 -10.01 10.61 -4.57
CA ALA A 280 -10.71 11.14 -3.39
C ALA A 280 -10.23 10.48 -2.09
N VAL A 281 -10.06 9.14 -2.08
CA VAL A 281 -9.54 8.41 -0.90
C VAL A 281 -8.11 8.87 -0.59
N GLY A 282 -7.24 8.98 -1.60
CA GLY A 282 -5.90 9.52 -1.43
C GLY A 282 -5.88 10.96 -0.92
N ALA A 283 -6.77 11.82 -1.43
CA ALA A 283 -6.92 13.20 -0.96
C ALA A 283 -7.39 13.27 0.49
N CYS A 284 -8.34 12.45 0.90
CA CYS A 284 -8.76 12.36 2.30
C CYS A 284 -7.61 11.89 3.21
N CYS A 285 -6.83 10.90 2.78
CA CYS A 285 -5.68 10.40 3.53
C CYS A 285 -4.70 11.50 3.89
N VAL A 286 -4.30 12.34 2.94
CA VAL A 286 -3.26 13.36 3.14
C VAL A 286 -3.69 14.54 4.02
N MET A 287 -4.97 14.69 4.35
CA MET A 287 -5.46 15.79 5.19
C MET A 287 -5.23 15.55 6.68
N GLU A 288 -4.87 14.35 7.11
CA GLU A 288 -4.59 14.00 8.50
C GLU A 288 -3.20 13.37 8.64
N VAL A 289 -2.69 13.35 9.87
CA VAL A 289 -1.40 12.72 10.18
C VAL A 289 -1.56 11.22 10.38
N GLY A 290 -0.70 10.43 9.70
CA GLY A 290 -0.67 8.96 9.78
C GLY A 290 -1.22 8.30 8.52
N ALA A 291 -0.73 7.10 8.25
CA ALA A 291 -0.89 6.41 6.96
C ALA A 291 -2.34 6.08 6.57
N SER A 292 -3.23 5.93 7.55
CA SER A 292 -4.65 5.57 7.31
C SER A 292 -5.63 6.46 8.08
N GLN A 293 -5.17 7.42 8.87
CA GLN A 293 -6.04 8.18 9.77
C GLN A 293 -7.06 9.03 9.03
N GLY A 294 -6.66 9.67 7.94
CA GLY A 294 -7.49 10.54 7.13
C GLY A 294 -8.46 9.79 6.18
N VAL A 295 -8.31 8.47 5.99
CA VAL A 295 -9.21 7.71 5.13
C VAL A 295 -10.59 7.63 5.76
N LYS A 296 -11.59 8.08 5.04
CA LYS A 296 -12.99 8.15 5.46
C LYS A 296 -13.77 6.86 5.10
N SER A 297 -15.00 6.73 5.61
CA SER A 297 -15.92 5.69 5.15
C SER A 297 -16.31 5.91 3.67
N LEU A 298 -16.94 4.92 3.08
CA LEU A 298 -17.43 5.00 1.69
C LEU A 298 -18.38 6.20 1.50
N GLU A 299 -19.32 6.37 2.41
CA GLU A 299 -20.34 7.42 2.39
C GLU A 299 -19.71 8.81 2.55
N GLU A 300 -18.85 8.98 3.54
CA GLU A 300 -18.12 10.24 3.78
C GLU A 300 -17.19 10.59 2.61
N THR A 301 -16.58 9.59 1.96
CA THR A 301 -15.78 9.82 0.74
C THR A 301 -16.64 10.32 -0.42
N PHE A 302 -17.85 9.79 -0.57
CA PHE A 302 -18.82 10.31 -1.57
C PHE A 302 -19.26 11.75 -1.25
N GLU A 303 -19.44 12.08 0.03
CA GLU A 303 -19.75 13.46 0.45
C GLU A 303 -18.60 14.41 0.12
N PHE A 304 -17.36 14.01 0.42
CA PHE A 304 -16.16 14.74 0.04
C PHE A 304 -16.08 14.97 -1.48
N MET A 305 -16.34 13.95 -2.31
CA MET A 305 -16.36 14.09 -3.76
C MET A 305 -17.44 15.10 -4.23
N ARG A 306 -18.65 15.05 -3.65
CA ARG A 306 -19.76 15.98 -3.98
C ARG A 306 -19.45 17.43 -3.60
N SER A 307 -18.69 17.65 -2.54
CA SER A 307 -18.25 19.00 -2.13
C SER A 307 -17.12 19.56 -2.98
N GLY A 308 -16.63 18.81 -3.98
CA GLY A 308 -15.50 19.20 -4.81
C GLY A 308 -14.17 19.26 -4.07
N GLY A 309 -14.05 18.53 -2.96
CA GLY A 309 -12.84 18.53 -2.10
C GLY A 309 -12.80 19.69 -1.09
N ASN A 310 -13.83 20.52 -1.02
CA ASN A 310 -13.96 21.51 0.06
C ASN A 310 -14.35 20.79 1.34
N ASN A 311 -13.65 21.09 2.45
CA ASN A 311 -13.86 20.46 3.75
C ASN A 311 -15.35 20.40 4.11
N VAL A 312 -15.85 19.17 4.31
CA VAL A 312 -17.05 18.89 5.08
C VAL A 312 -16.66 18.74 6.55
#